data_d5c458d7f61cce8224edf43141efc59c
#
_entry.id   d5c458d7f61cce8224edf43141efc59c
#
_cell.length_a   1.000
_cell.length_b   1.000
_cell.length_c   1.000
_cell.angle_alpha   90.00
_cell.angle_beta   90.00
_cell.angle_gamma   90.00
#
_symmetry.space_group_name_H-M   'P 1'
#
loop_
_entity.id
_entity.type
_entity.pdbx_description
1 polymer ?
#
loop_
_entity_poly.entity_id
_entity_poly.type
_entity_poly.pdbx_seq_one_letter_code
_entity_poly.pdbx_strand_id
1 'polypeptide(L)'
;MPNLSCYTMQVPIQHMYKLSHEGSGLLYAWFLSMHTRVDIILYSKKTEGELLFVVNYIYDALCRLEKMANFYNPASELAYVNRTAFVSPVVLSEELYSMIDLCLEYNGKTLGCFDITVHSENYNQNTIQSVHLSAEDHSIYFSRPGVAVNLSGFLKGYALETIKSILNECVIENALINMGNSSVLALGNHPVGTGWKVNNILLHN
;
A
#
# COMPACT_ATOMS: atom_id res chain seq x y z
N MET A 1 -36.70 -10.14 -0.10
CA MET A 1 -35.54 -10.44 -0.95
C MET A 1 -34.34 -10.42 -0.06
N PRO A 2 -33.58 -11.50 0.08
CA PRO A 2 -32.48 -11.58 1.04
C PRO A 2 -31.26 -10.81 0.51
N ASN A 3 -30.67 -10.01 1.40
CA ASN A 3 -29.40 -9.31 1.25
C ASN A 3 -28.31 -10.27 0.79
N LEU A 4 -27.82 -10.09 -0.43
CA LEU A 4 -26.56 -10.66 -0.86
C LEU A 4 -25.42 -9.89 -0.15
N SER A 5 -25.09 -10.33 1.05
CA SER A 5 -23.84 -10.04 1.75
C SER A 5 -22.72 -10.47 0.80
N CYS A 6 -21.94 -9.46 0.35
CA CYS A 6 -20.72 -9.69 -0.41
C CYS A 6 -19.72 -10.44 0.51
N TYR A 7 -19.75 -11.77 0.45
CA TYR A 7 -18.68 -12.61 0.94
C TYR A 7 -17.49 -12.40 -0.02
N THR A 8 -16.66 -11.43 0.26
CA THR A 8 -15.27 -11.45 -0.24
C THR A 8 -14.68 -12.76 0.29
N MET A 9 -14.51 -13.75 -0.59
CA MET A 9 -13.70 -14.92 -0.24
C MET A 9 -12.32 -14.38 0.14
N GLN A 10 -12.04 -14.36 1.43
CA GLN A 10 -10.68 -14.13 1.92
C GLN A 10 -9.82 -15.23 1.30
N VAL A 11 -8.96 -14.85 0.38
CA VAL A 11 -7.96 -15.79 -0.13
C VAL A 11 -7.08 -16.14 1.06
N PRO A 12 -7.06 -17.40 1.51
CA PRO A 12 -6.35 -17.76 2.72
C PRO A 12 -4.86 -17.43 2.51
N ILE A 13 -4.24 -16.79 3.51
CA ILE A 13 -2.80 -16.59 3.56
C ILE A 13 -2.17 -17.99 3.52
N GLN A 14 -1.36 -18.24 2.51
CA GLN A 14 -0.59 -19.47 2.42
C GLN A 14 0.79 -19.23 3.01
N HIS A 15 1.36 -20.25 3.65
CA HIS A 15 2.67 -20.12 4.25
C HIS A 15 3.43 -21.46 4.31
N MET A 16 4.75 -21.33 4.47
CA MET A 16 5.67 -22.40 4.83
C MET A 16 6.60 -21.90 5.93
N TYR A 17 6.88 -22.74 6.90
CA TYR A 17 7.76 -22.43 8.02
C TYR A 17 8.88 -23.45 8.13
N LYS A 18 10.09 -22.98 8.41
CA LYS A 18 11.27 -23.83 8.64
C LYS A 18 12.05 -23.28 9.84
N LEU A 19 12.25 -24.13 10.84
CA LEU A 19 13.13 -23.83 11.96
C LEU A 19 14.57 -24.13 11.59
N SER A 20 15.50 -23.22 11.88
CA SER A 20 16.93 -23.44 11.73
C SER A 20 17.51 -24.19 12.93
N HIS A 21 18.70 -24.78 12.77
CA HIS A 21 19.41 -25.44 13.88
C HIS A 21 19.79 -24.49 15.02
N GLU A 22 19.83 -23.18 14.75
CA GLU A 22 20.16 -22.14 15.72
C GLU A 22 18.92 -21.54 16.43
N GLY A 23 17.75 -22.17 16.25
CA GLY A 23 16.50 -21.77 16.90
C GLY A 23 15.82 -20.56 16.28
N SER A 24 16.29 -20.05 15.13
CA SER A 24 15.59 -19.02 14.36
C SER A 24 14.65 -19.63 13.33
N GLY A 25 13.45 -19.04 13.17
CA GLY A 25 12.46 -19.45 12.19
C GLY A 25 12.55 -18.64 10.90
N LEU A 26 12.38 -19.31 9.75
CA LEU A 26 12.16 -18.71 8.45
C LEU A 26 10.71 -18.97 8.06
N LEU A 27 9.89 -17.92 7.98
CA LEU A 27 8.53 -17.98 7.47
C LEU A 27 8.50 -17.38 6.06
N TYR A 28 7.97 -18.13 5.11
CA TYR A 28 7.57 -17.62 3.80
C TYR A 28 6.05 -17.65 3.72
N ALA A 29 5.43 -16.50 3.47
CA ALA A 29 3.99 -16.37 3.33
C ALA A 29 3.64 -15.62 2.05
N TRP A 30 2.45 -15.92 1.47
CA TRP A 30 1.96 -15.21 0.28
C TRP A 30 0.44 -15.14 0.23
N PHE A 31 -0.05 -14.07 -0.37
CA PHE A 31 -1.48 -13.83 -0.59
C PHE A 31 -1.67 -12.85 -1.76
N LEU A 32 -2.92 -12.61 -2.16
CA LEU A 32 -3.26 -11.59 -3.16
C LEU A 32 -3.76 -10.33 -2.46
N SER A 33 -3.24 -9.16 -2.85
CA SER A 33 -3.72 -7.83 -2.46
C SER A 33 -3.32 -6.80 -3.52
N MET A 34 -4.08 -5.72 -3.65
CA MET A 34 -3.80 -4.63 -4.60
C MET A 34 -3.58 -5.14 -6.03
N HIS A 35 -4.40 -6.11 -6.47
CA HIS A 35 -4.34 -6.76 -7.79
C HIS A 35 -3.00 -7.44 -8.10
N THR A 36 -2.24 -7.84 -7.08
CA THR A 36 -0.97 -8.53 -7.25
C THR A 36 -0.75 -9.59 -6.19
N ARG A 37 0.24 -10.46 -6.41
CA ARG A 37 0.74 -11.36 -5.38
C ARG A 37 1.70 -10.58 -4.48
N VAL A 38 1.52 -10.74 -3.18
CA VAL A 38 2.42 -10.26 -2.12
C VAL A 38 3.15 -11.47 -1.56
N ASP A 39 4.47 -11.45 -1.63
CA ASP A 39 5.35 -12.46 -1.05
C ASP A 39 6.07 -11.85 0.15
N ILE A 40 6.07 -12.54 1.29
CA ILE A 40 6.65 -12.10 2.55
C ILE A 40 7.60 -13.18 3.05
N ILE A 41 8.86 -12.83 3.30
CA ILE A 41 9.83 -13.68 3.99
C ILE A 41 10.20 -12.97 5.30
N LEU A 42 10.05 -13.67 6.41
CA LEU A 42 10.45 -13.20 7.74
C LEU A 42 11.47 -14.17 8.33
N TYR A 43 12.58 -13.65 8.86
CA TYR A 43 13.58 -14.42 9.58
C TYR A 43 13.78 -13.85 10.98
N SER A 44 13.45 -14.64 12.02
CA SER A 44 13.45 -14.17 13.40
C SER A 44 13.55 -15.35 14.38
N LYS A 45 13.86 -15.04 15.65
CA LYS A 45 13.76 -16.00 16.77
C LYS A 45 12.33 -16.21 17.28
N LYS A 46 11.35 -15.53 16.71
CA LYS A 46 9.93 -15.69 17.05
C LYS A 46 9.41 -17.04 16.58
N THR A 47 8.40 -17.53 17.29
CA THR A 47 7.68 -18.76 16.91
C THR A 47 6.89 -18.59 15.61
N GLU A 48 6.51 -19.71 14.98
CA GLU A 48 5.66 -19.71 13.79
C GLU A 48 4.37 -18.91 14.03
N GLY A 49 3.71 -19.11 15.17
CA GLY A 49 2.46 -18.41 15.51
C GLY A 49 2.63 -16.90 15.63
N GLU A 50 3.73 -16.42 16.23
CA GLU A 50 4.05 -14.99 16.31
C GLU A 50 4.34 -14.39 14.94
N LEU A 51 5.07 -15.11 14.07
CA LEU A 51 5.34 -14.64 12.71
C LEU A 51 4.07 -14.61 11.85
N LEU A 52 3.18 -15.59 11.99
CA LEU A 52 1.88 -15.57 11.32
C LEU A 52 0.99 -14.43 11.80
N PHE A 53 1.05 -14.07 13.10
CA PHE A 53 0.36 -12.88 13.60
C PHE A 53 0.85 -11.62 12.87
N VAL A 54 2.16 -11.46 12.68
CA VAL A 54 2.72 -10.32 11.92
C VAL A 54 2.22 -10.31 10.47
N VAL A 55 2.21 -11.47 9.80
CA VAL A 55 1.69 -11.57 8.42
C VAL A 55 0.21 -11.21 8.34
N ASN A 56 -0.61 -11.65 9.28
CA ASN A 56 -2.03 -11.28 9.34
C ASN A 56 -2.20 -9.77 9.57
N TYR A 57 -1.41 -9.16 10.44
CA TYR A 57 -1.43 -7.72 10.68
C TYR A 57 -1.09 -6.92 9.41
N ILE A 58 -0.05 -7.37 8.66
CA ILE A 58 0.28 -6.82 7.35
C ILE A 58 -0.89 -6.97 6.36
N TYR A 59 -1.49 -8.16 6.29
CA TYR A 59 -2.62 -8.42 5.40
C TYR A 59 -3.81 -7.48 5.67
N ASP A 60 -4.19 -7.32 6.94
CA ASP A 60 -5.27 -6.44 7.35
C ASP A 60 -4.98 -4.97 7.01
N ALA A 61 -3.74 -4.53 7.21
CA ALA A 61 -3.32 -3.17 6.82
C ALA A 61 -3.43 -2.95 5.30
N LEU A 62 -2.99 -3.91 4.48
CA LEU A 62 -3.11 -3.83 3.04
C LEU A 62 -4.57 -3.84 2.56
N CYS A 63 -5.43 -4.67 3.18
CA CYS A 63 -6.86 -4.69 2.89
C CYS A 63 -7.52 -3.34 3.21
N ARG A 64 -7.12 -2.69 4.31
CA ARG A 64 -7.61 -1.35 4.69
C ARG A 64 -7.19 -0.31 3.65
N LEU A 65 -5.92 -0.28 3.25
CA LEU A 65 -5.41 0.63 2.23
C LEU A 65 -6.11 0.44 0.88
N GLU A 66 -6.30 -0.81 0.46
CA GLU A 66 -6.99 -1.14 -0.79
C GLU A 66 -8.46 -0.69 -0.74
N LYS A 67 -9.16 -0.95 0.37
CA LYS A 67 -10.55 -0.51 0.54
C LYS A 67 -10.68 1.02 0.47
N MET A 68 -9.72 1.75 0.99
CA MET A 68 -9.72 3.22 1.03
C MET A 68 -9.33 3.83 -0.32
N ALA A 69 -8.24 3.38 -0.93
CA ALA A 69 -7.57 4.06 -2.04
C ALA A 69 -7.72 3.38 -3.41
N ASN A 70 -8.56 2.34 -3.54
CA ASN A 70 -8.75 1.65 -4.82
C ASN A 70 -9.59 2.49 -5.78
N PHE A 71 -8.94 3.04 -6.81
CA PHE A 71 -9.58 3.83 -7.86
C PHE A 71 -10.72 3.10 -8.58
N TYR A 72 -10.60 1.78 -8.76
CA TYR A 72 -11.54 0.97 -9.53
C TYR A 72 -12.68 0.39 -8.68
N ASN A 73 -12.62 0.50 -7.36
CA ASN A 73 -13.67 0.04 -6.47
C ASN A 73 -14.65 1.19 -6.19
N PRO A 74 -15.91 1.14 -6.70
CA PRO A 74 -16.88 2.21 -6.50
C PRO A 74 -17.26 2.45 -5.03
N ALA A 75 -16.97 1.50 -4.14
CA ALA A 75 -17.21 1.60 -2.71
C ALA A 75 -16.01 2.17 -1.93
N SER A 76 -14.87 2.46 -2.59
CA SER A 76 -13.72 3.08 -1.94
C SER A 76 -13.98 4.55 -1.60
N GLU A 77 -13.28 5.04 -0.57
CA GLU A 77 -13.31 6.46 -0.22
C GLU A 77 -12.81 7.33 -1.39
N LEU A 78 -11.72 6.92 -2.05
CA LEU A 78 -11.18 7.62 -3.21
C LEU A 78 -12.19 7.71 -4.36
N ALA A 79 -12.93 6.64 -4.64
CA ALA A 79 -13.98 6.67 -5.67
C ALA A 79 -15.16 7.59 -5.29
N TYR A 80 -15.49 7.70 -4.00
CA TYR A 80 -16.45 8.68 -3.51
C TYR A 80 -15.94 10.11 -3.74
N VAL A 81 -14.70 10.40 -3.40
CA VAL A 81 -14.04 11.68 -3.67
C VAL A 81 -14.14 12.05 -5.15
N ASN A 82 -13.75 11.16 -6.03
CA ASN A 82 -13.76 11.40 -7.48
C ASN A 82 -15.15 11.71 -8.05
N ARG A 83 -16.21 11.21 -7.42
CA ARG A 83 -17.60 11.52 -7.83
C ARG A 83 -18.15 12.81 -7.26
N THR A 84 -17.65 13.26 -6.12
CA THR A 84 -18.33 14.30 -5.30
C THR A 84 -17.53 15.59 -5.20
N ALA A 85 -16.18 15.53 -5.21
CA ALA A 85 -15.33 16.66 -4.88
C ALA A 85 -15.45 17.87 -5.83
N PHE A 86 -15.98 17.71 -7.03
CA PHE A 86 -16.32 18.85 -7.90
C PHE A 86 -17.61 19.55 -7.46
N VAL A 87 -18.57 18.82 -6.90
CA VAL A 87 -19.87 19.39 -6.50
C VAL A 87 -19.78 20.13 -5.16
N SER A 88 -19.03 19.55 -4.23
CA SER A 88 -18.81 20.11 -2.89
C SER A 88 -17.51 19.57 -2.29
N PRO A 89 -16.86 20.30 -1.37
CA PRO A 89 -15.73 19.76 -0.61
C PRO A 89 -16.09 18.45 0.10
N VAL A 90 -15.17 17.50 0.10
CA VAL A 90 -15.30 16.19 0.74
C VAL A 90 -14.27 16.08 1.85
N VAL A 91 -14.72 15.85 3.09
CA VAL A 91 -13.82 15.55 4.21
C VAL A 91 -13.23 14.15 4.03
N LEU A 92 -11.92 14.04 4.13
CA LEU A 92 -11.16 12.80 3.95
C LEU A 92 -10.85 12.16 5.30
N SER A 93 -10.63 10.84 5.27
CA SER A 93 -9.88 10.21 6.35
C SER A 93 -8.46 10.80 6.41
N GLU A 94 -7.89 10.87 7.62
CA GLU A 94 -6.55 11.42 7.84
C GLU A 94 -5.49 10.73 6.97
N GLU A 95 -5.61 9.42 6.80
CA GLU A 95 -4.68 8.61 6.01
C GLU A 95 -4.80 8.92 4.50
N LEU A 96 -6.03 9.07 3.95
CA LEU A 96 -6.21 9.42 2.55
C LEU A 96 -5.78 10.86 2.27
N TYR A 97 -6.08 11.80 3.19
CA TYR A 97 -5.59 13.17 3.12
C TYR A 97 -4.06 13.21 3.01
N SER A 98 -3.36 12.53 3.94
CA SER A 98 -1.90 12.48 3.97
C SER A 98 -1.30 11.86 2.70
N MET A 99 -1.94 10.84 2.15
CA MET A 99 -1.50 10.22 0.89
C MET A 99 -1.62 11.18 -0.29
N ILE A 100 -2.73 11.91 -0.40
CA ILE A 100 -2.95 12.86 -1.50
C ILE A 100 -2.00 14.05 -1.36
N ASP A 101 -1.84 14.58 -0.16
CA ASP A 101 -0.91 15.69 0.13
C ASP A 101 0.53 15.32 -0.27
N LEU A 102 1.00 14.15 0.14
CA LEU A 102 2.31 13.63 -0.25
C LEU A 102 2.45 13.45 -1.77
N CYS A 103 1.38 13.03 -2.45
CA CYS A 103 1.38 12.92 -3.91
C CYS A 103 1.48 14.29 -4.60
N LEU A 104 0.83 15.32 -4.06
CA LEU A 104 0.96 16.70 -4.57
C LEU A 104 2.38 17.23 -4.36
N GLU A 105 2.98 16.94 -3.21
CA GLU A 105 4.38 17.26 -2.94
C GLU A 105 5.33 16.58 -3.95
N TYR A 106 5.12 15.29 -4.24
CA TYR A 106 5.90 14.55 -5.24
C TYR A 106 5.70 15.08 -6.66
N ASN A 107 4.50 15.53 -7.01
CA ASN A 107 4.28 16.20 -8.29
C ASN A 107 5.21 17.42 -8.42
N GLY A 108 5.26 18.28 -7.40
CA GLY A 108 6.17 19.42 -7.36
C GLY A 108 7.65 19.02 -7.44
N LYS A 109 8.09 18.06 -6.62
CA LYS A 109 9.48 17.56 -6.58
C LYS A 109 9.95 16.93 -7.90
N THR A 110 9.03 16.33 -8.65
CA THR A 110 9.32 15.67 -9.93
C THR A 110 9.03 16.57 -11.14
N LEU A 111 8.78 17.87 -10.92
CA LEU A 111 8.44 18.83 -11.96
C LEU A 111 7.26 18.37 -12.83
N GLY A 112 6.26 17.73 -12.22
CA GLY A 112 5.06 17.22 -12.90
C GLY A 112 5.22 15.84 -13.54
N CYS A 113 6.39 15.20 -13.46
CA CYS A 113 6.56 13.84 -14.01
C CYS A 113 5.73 12.78 -13.29
N PHE A 114 5.50 12.95 -11.98
CA PHE A 114 4.55 12.16 -11.22
C PHE A 114 3.26 12.97 -11.06
N ASP A 115 2.14 12.45 -11.57
CA ASP A 115 0.84 13.14 -11.52
C ASP A 115 -0.28 12.14 -11.27
N ILE A 116 -1.00 12.35 -10.17
CA ILE A 116 -2.12 11.50 -9.76
C ILE A 116 -3.42 11.82 -10.51
N THR A 117 -3.43 12.85 -11.36
CA THR A 117 -4.62 13.29 -12.09
C THR A 117 -4.67 12.82 -13.55
N VAL A 118 -3.74 11.97 -13.97
CA VAL A 118 -3.62 11.49 -15.37
C VAL A 118 -4.86 10.77 -15.92
N HIS A 119 -5.76 10.31 -15.05
CA HIS A 119 -7.02 9.67 -15.43
C HIS A 119 -8.20 10.64 -15.53
N SER A 120 -7.95 11.95 -15.40
CA SER A 120 -8.98 12.97 -15.54
C SER A 120 -9.45 13.13 -16.98
N GLU A 121 -10.71 13.52 -17.16
CA GLU A 121 -11.23 13.94 -18.48
C GLU A 121 -10.48 15.18 -18.97
N ASN A 122 -10.11 15.19 -20.26
CA ASN A 122 -9.34 16.28 -20.87
C ASN A 122 -8.08 16.65 -20.06
N TYR A 123 -7.35 15.62 -19.62
CA TYR A 123 -6.11 15.76 -18.87
C TYR A 123 -5.08 16.64 -19.63
N ASN A 124 -4.40 17.49 -18.88
CA ASN A 124 -3.18 18.18 -19.28
C ASN A 124 -2.31 18.44 -18.03
N GLN A 125 -1.07 18.90 -18.22
CA GLN A 125 -0.11 19.11 -17.13
C GLN A 125 -0.58 20.09 -16.02
N ASN A 126 -1.58 20.95 -16.31
CA ASN A 126 -2.15 21.86 -15.32
C ASN A 126 -3.36 21.24 -14.58
N THR A 127 -3.78 20.01 -14.91
CA THR A 127 -4.95 19.38 -14.29
C THR A 127 -4.79 19.25 -12.78
N ILE A 128 -3.58 18.96 -12.31
CA ILE A 128 -3.24 18.84 -10.88
C ILE A 128 -3.57 20.12 -10.10
N GLN A 129 -3.46 21.30 -10.71
CA GLN A 129 -3.79 22.58 -10.08
C GLN A 129 -5.28 22.74 -9.78
N SER A 130 -6.13 21.87 -10.31
CA SER A 130 -7.55 21.83 -10.02
C SER A 130 -7.88 21.01 -8.75
N VAL A 131 -6.91 20.38 -8.14
CA VAL A 131 -7.05 19.64 -6.87
C VAL A 131 -6.66 20.56 -5.73
N HIS A 132 -7.60 20.84 -4.84
CA HIS A 132 -7.39 21.71 -3.69
C HIS A 132 -7.59 20.93 -2.40
N LEU A 133 -6.57 20.92 -1.52
CA LEU A 133 -6.64 20.38 -0.18
C LEU A 133 -6.79 21.51 0.84
N SER A 134 -7.60 21.30 1.86
CA SER A 134 -7.71 22.15 3.03
C SER A 134 -7.14 21.45 4.25
N ALA A 135 -6.10 22.03 4.85
CA ALA A 135 -5.49 21.50 6.06
C ALA A 135 -6.34 21.78 7.33
N GLU A 136 -7.29 22.73 7.26
CA GLU A 136 -8.11 23.10 8.39
C GLU A 136 -9.12 22.01 8.76
N ASP A 137 -9.75 21.39 7.75
CA ASP A 137 -10.80 20.39 7.92
C ASP A 137 -10.51 19.06 7.18
N HIS A 138 -9.26 18.88 6.68
CA HIS A 138 -8.83 17.72 5.90
C HIS A 138 -9.76 17.43 4.72
N SER A 139 -10.26 18.48 4.03
CA SER A 139 -11.15 18.30 2.88
C SER A 139 -10.41 18.44 1.54
N ILE A 140 -11.02 17.87 0.49
CA ILE A 140 -10.60 17.99 -0.90
C ILE A 140 -11.72 18.58 -1.74
N TYR A 141 -11.37 19.44 -2.69
CA TYR A 141 -12.28 20.03 -3.67
C TYR A 141 -11.63 20.08 -5.06
N PHE A 142 -12.42 19.85 -6.11
CA PHE A 142 -11.98 19.99 -7.50
C PHE A 142 -12.58 21.24 -8.12
N SER A 143 -11.76 22.16 -8.64
CA SER A 143 -12.22 23.43 -9.22
C SER A 143 -12.79 23.29 -10.65
N ARG A 144 -12.70 22.11 -11.28
CA ARG A 144 -13.32 21.82 -12.57
C ARG A 144 -13.92 20.41 -12.63
N PRO A 145 -14.95 20.18 -13.50
CA PRO A 145 -15.51 18.85 -13.68
C PRO A 145 -14.52 17.89 -14.36
N GLY A 146 -14.73 16.59 -14.20
CA GLY A 146 -13.96 15.54 -14.85
C GLY A 146 -12.55 15.34 -14.27
N VAL A 147 -12.18 16.02 -13.18
CA VAL A 147 -10.95 15.72 -12.43
C VAL A 147 -11.11 14.39 -11.72
N ALA A 148 -10.10 13.53 -11.81
CA ALA A 148 -10.04 12.25 -11.12
C ALA A 148 -8.64 12.00 -10.55
N VAL A 149 -8.57 11.69 -9.27
CA VAL A 149 -7.34 11.31 -8.55
C VAL A 149 -7.18 9.80 -8.56
N ASN A 150 -6.02 9.32 -8.99
CA ASN A 150 -5.65 7.90 -9.00
C ASN A 150 -4.31 7.67 -8.30
N LEU A 151 -4.34 6.93 -7.20
CA LEU A 151 -3.17 6.64 -6.36
C LEU A 151 -2.45 5.34 -6.73
N SER A 152 -2.84 4.64 -7.81
CA SER A 152 -2.29 3.29 -8.14
C SER A 152 -0.78 3.29 -8.35
N GLY A 153 -0.19 4.38 -8.86
CA GLY A 153 1.25 4.53 -9.03
C GLY A 153 2.02 4.77 -7.73
N PHE A 154 1.34 5.21 -6.68
CA PHE A 154 1.90 5.55 -5.37
C PHE A 154 1.66 4.46 -4.32
N LEU A 155 0.49 3.81 -4.36
CA LEU A 155 -0.05 3.01 -3.27
C LEU A 155 0.84 1.84 -2.83
N LYS A 156 1.55 1.18 -3.77
CA LYS A 156 2.44 0.06 -3.42
C LYS A 156 3.67 0.53 -2.62
N GLY A 157 4.24 1.69 -2.98
CA GLY A 157 5.33 2.29 -2.21
C GLY A 157 4.90 2.66 -0.81
N TYR A 158 3.73 3.32 -0.68
CA TYR A 158 3.14 3.67 0.61
C TYR A 158 2.83 2.43 1.46
N ALA A 159 2.30 1.38 0.85
CA ALA A 159 2.04 0.11 1.52
C ALA A 159 3.32 -0.53 2.07
N LEU A 160 4.45 -0.44 1.37
CA LEU A 160 5.73 -0.94 1.87
C LEU A 160 6.24 -0.14 3.08
N GLU A 161 6.04 1.18 3.14
CA GLU A 161 6.37 1.96 4.34
C GLU A 161 5.47 1.60 5.52
N THR A 162 4.17 1.35 5.28
CA THR A 162 3.25 0.82 6.30
C THR A 162 3.71 -0.54 6.83
N ILE A 163 4.09 -1.45 5.91
CA ILE A 163 4.64 -2.78 6.29
C ILE A 163 5.92 -2.62 7.11
N LYS A 164 6.82 -1.73 6.71
CA LYS A 164 8.05 -1.44 7.45
C LYS A 164 7.77 -0.98 8.88
N SER A 165 6.79 -0.12 9.07
CA SER A 165 6.36 0.33 10.41
C SER A 165 5.85 -0.85 11.24
N ILE A 166 5.00 -1.71 10.69
CA ILE A 166 4.51 -2.93 11.35
C ILE A 166 5.66 -3.87 11.74
N LEU A 167 6.61 -4.10 10.83
CA LEU A 167 7.77 -4.95 11.10
C LEU A 167 8.63 -4.40 12.25
N ASN A 168 8.83 -3.07 12.29
CA ASN A 168 9.55 -2.40 13.38
C ASN A 168 8.80 -2.54 14.71
N GLU A 169 7.49 -2.28 14.76
CA GLU A 169 6.65 -2.45 15.94
C GLU A 169 6.69 -3.88 16.47
N CYS A 170 6.69 -4.84 15.55
CA CYS A 170 6.78 -6.27 15.86
C CYS A 170 8.20 -6.76 16.12
N VAL A 171 9.22 -5.88 16.09
CA VAL A 171 10.64 -6.23 16.29
C VAL A 171 11.08 -7.35 15.33
N ILE A 172 10.79 -7.18 14.04
CA ILE A 172 11.27 -8.03 12.94
C ILE A 172 12.41 -7.29 12.24
N GLU A 173 13.64 -7.76 12.44
CA GLU A 173 14.84 -7.11 11.89
C GLU A 173 15.19 -7.61 10.48
N ASN A 174 14.77 -8.82 10.13
CA ASN A 174 15.14 -9.44 8.84
C ASN A 174 13.88 -9.85 8.09
N ALA A 175 13.60 -9.14 7.00
CA ALA A 175 12.43 -9.38 6.17
C ALA A 175 12.69 -9.04 4.69
N LEU A 176 12.03 -9.76 3.80
CA LEU A 176 11.92 -9.43 2.39
C LEU A 176 10.44 -9.44 2.00
N ILE A 177 9.95 -8.32 1.48
CA ILE A 177 8.59 -8.18 0.98
C ILE A 177 8.65 -7.85 -0.51
N ASN A 178 7.92 -8.60 -1.32
CA ASN A 178 7.82 -8.37 -2.76
C ASN A 178 6.35 -8.20 -3.15
N MET A 179 6.01 -7.05 -3.73
CA MET A 179 4.67 -6.72 -4.20
C MET A 179 4.65 -6.71 -5.74
N GLY A 180 4.39 -7.87 -6.33
CA GLY A 180 4.20 -8.02 -7.78
C GLY A 180 5.43 -7.66 -8.62
N ASN A 181 6.64 -7.89 -8.12
CA ASN A 181 7.92 -7.60 -8.77
C ASN A 181 8.16 -6.13 -9.14
N SER A 182 7.26 -5.22 -8.74
CA SER A 182 7.38 -3.78 -9.01
C SER A 182 7.85 -2.98 -7.81
N SER A 183 7.65 -3.50 -6.60
CA SER A 183 7.99 -2.82 -5.36
C SER A 183 8.51 -3.84 -4.35
N VAL A 184 9.69 -3.61 -3.80
CA VAL A 184 10.38 -4.53 -2.89
C VAL A 184 10.87 -3.76 -1.67
N LEU A 185 10.66 -4.34 -0.48
CA LEU A 185 11.26 -3.90 0.78
C LEU A 185 12.18 -5.01 1.28
N ALA A 186 13.44 -4.66 1.57
CA ALA A 186 14.42 -5.54 2.19
C ALA A 186 14.87 -4.93 3.52
N LEU A 187 14.81 -5.69 4.60
CA LEU A 187 15.32 -5.31 5.92
C LEU A 187 16.32 -6.36 6.40
N GLY A 188 17.42 -5.92 6.98
CA GLY A 188 18.45 -6.79 7.52
C GLY A 188 19.01 -7.78 6.49
N ASN A 189 19.21 -9.04 6.90
CA ASN A 189 19.93 -10.04 6.13
C ASN A 189 19.12 -11.33 5.93
N HIS A 190 19.37 -11.98 4.80
CA HIS A 190 18.96 -13.37 4.61
C HIS A 190 19.76 -14.29 5.55
N PRO A 191 19.18 -15.41 6.07
CA PRO A 191 19.88 -16.33 6.99
C PRO A 191 21.23 -16.86 6.48
N VAL A 192 21.45 -16.85 5.19
CA VAL A 192 22.66 -17.41 4.54
C VAL A 192 23.34 -16.33 3.71
N GLY A 193 23.56 -15.12 4.28
CA GLY A 193 24.22 -14.05 3.50
C GLY A 193 24.21 -12.69 4.19
N THR A 194 24.79 -11.72 3.52
CA THR A 194 24.94 -10.34 4.00
C THR A 194 23.97 -9.37 3.33
N GLY A 195 22.77 -9.82 3.00
CA GLY A 195 21.72 -9.05 2.34
C GLY A 195 20.69 -9.97 1.70
N TRP A 196 19.73 -9.38 1.00
CA TRP A 196 18.68 -10.10 0.28
C TRP A 196 18.95 -10.10 -1.22
N LYS A 197 18.85 -11.27 -1.86
CA LYS A 197 19.04 -11.41 -3.30
C LYS A 197 17.70 -11.46 -4.02
N VAL A 198 17.44 -10.46 -4.87
CA VAL A 198 16.21 -10.35 -5.68
C VAL A 198 16.62 -10.20 -7.14
N ASN A 199 16.16 -11.10 -8.02
CA ASN A 199 16.48 -11.09 -9.47
C ASN A 199 17.97 -10.88 -9.77
N ASN A 200 18.85 -11.58 -9.06
CA ASN A 200 20.32 -11.44 -9.12
C ASN A 200 20.91 -10.11 -8.65
N ILE A 201 20.09 -9.22 -8.09
CA ILE A 201 20.53 -7.98 -7.42
C ILE A 201 20.61 -8.25 -5.92
N LEU A 202 21.75 -7.94 -5.30
CA LEU A 202 21.92 -8.02 -3.86
C LEU A 202 21.49 -6.69 -3.24
N LEU A 203 20.44 -6.73 -2.40
CA LEU A 203 19.96 -5.59 -1.66
C LEU A 203 20.62 -5.56 -0.28
N HIS A 204 21.22 -4.44 0.04
CA HIS A 204 21.78 -4.12 1.35
C HIS A 204 20.96 -3.01 2.00
N ASN A 205 20.92 -2.99 3.32
CA ASN A 205 20.41 -1.85 4.09
C ASN A 205 21.37 -0.67 4.00
#